data_b10cf8cf75cd266f1c8fd2f429d4dc47
#
_entry.id   b10cf8cf75cd266f1c8fd2f429d4dc47
#
_cell.length_a   1.000
_cell.length_b   1.000
_cell.length_c   1.000
_cell.angle_alpha   90.00
_cell.angle_beta   90.00
_cell.angle_gamma   90.00
#
_symmetry.space_group_name_H-M   'P 1'
#
loop_
_entity.id
_entity.type
_entity.pdbx_description
1 polymer ?
#
loop_
_entity_poly.entity_id
_entity_poly.type
_entity_poly.pdbx_seq_one_letter_code
_entity_poly.pdbx_strand_id
1 'polypeptide(L)'
;MARPRRISDEAVLAGALKVMFRKGPADFTLAAVAAEVGIAPPTLVQRFGDKRGLILRALAQDNGAFAAAVAEAPKARGRASVIGLFALLTPDIQDPDVLATGLLWLREDFRDPALNALARERWSMLREAVAERLPPLPVPPELAARLIEAQWQGAFNQWGFFREGTLPDFVAGSLEAWFDLAEA
;
A
#
# COMPACT_ATOMS: atom_id res chain seq x y z
N MET A 1 15.82 27.14 28.48
CA MET A 1 15.94 26.58 27.12
C MET A 1 15.14 25.30 27.06
N ALA A 2 14.07 25.22 26.27
CA ALA A 2 13.30 24.00 26.10
C ALA A 2 14.17 22.94 25.37
N ARG A 3 14.28 21.72 25.94
CA ARG A 3 14.96 20.58 25.31
C ARG A 3 14.29 20.29 23.97
N PRO A 4 15.03 20.17 22.85
CA PRO A 4 14.43 19.86 21.56
C PRO A 4 13.55 18.61 21.69
N ARG A 5 12.29 18.70 21.28
CA ARG A 5 11.36 17.56 21.31
C ARG A 5 11.95 16.46 20.44
N ARG A 6 12.35 15.35 21.04
CA ARG A 6 12.94 14.20 20.33
C ARG A 6 11.82 13.59 19.47
N ILE A 7 11.94 13.69 18.15
CA ILE A 7 10.98 13.05 17.23
C ILE A 7 11.01 11.53 17.42
N SER A 8 9.84 10.89 17.49
CA SER A 8 9.72 9.43 17.68
C SER A 8 10.17 8.66 16.44
N ASP A 9 10.48 7.37 16.58
CA ASP A 9 10.81 6.48 15.46
C ASP A 9 9.62 6.36 14.51
N GLU A 10 8.40 6.23 15.05
CA GLU A 10 7.17 6.16 14.24
C GLU A 10 6.99 7.40 13.35
N ALA A 11 7.23 8.60 13.90
CA ALA A 11 7.11 9.84 13.13
C ALA A 11 8.19 9.93 12.03
N VAL A 12 9.39 9.42 12.29
CA VAL A 12 10.45 9.36 11.28
C VAL A 12 10.10 8.36 10.18
N LEU A 13 9.59 7.18 10.53
CA LEU A 13 9.20 6.15 9.58
C LEU A 13 8.01 6.61 8.73
N ALA A 14 7.02 7.30 9.32
CA ALA A 14 5.94 7.93 8.58
C ALA A 14 6.45 9.00 7.59
N GLY A 15 7.42 9.82 7.99
CA GLY A 15 8.09 10.77 7.11
C GLY A 15 8.87 10.07 5.98
N ALA A 16 9.51 8.95 6.27
CA ALA A 16 10.18 8.13 5.25
C ALA A 16 9.19 7.60 4.20
N LEU A 17 8.03 7.10 4.61
CA LEU A 17 6.96 6.67 3.67
C LEU A 17 6.49 7.82 2.78
N LYS A 18 6.28 9.03 3.33
CA LYS A 18 5.93 10.22 2.51
C LYS A 18 6.97 10.51 1.43
N VAL A 19 8.26 10.42 1.80
CA VAL A 19 9.36 10.60 0.83
C VAL A 19 9.36 9.49 -0.21
N MET A 20 9.10 8.23 0.18
CA MET A 20 9.01 7.10 -0.74
C MET A 20 7.92 7.31 -1.80
N PHE A 21 6.70 7.65 -1.37
CA PHE A 21 5.58 7.86 -2.30
C PHE A 21 5.75 9.06 -3.22
N ARG A 22 6.48 10.09 -2.76
CA ARG A 22 6.74 11.30 -3.56
C ARG A 22 7.96 11.16 -4.48
N LYS A 23 8.94 10.37 -4.07
CA LYS A 23 10.21 10.21 -4.79
C LYS A 23 10.47 8.75 -5.08
N GLY A 24 10.81 8.39 -6.28
CA GLY A 24 11.19 7.02 -6.61
C GLY A 24 12.43 6.53 -5.84
N PRO A 25 12.78 5.24 -5.98
CA PRO A 25 13.90 4.62 -5.25
C PRO A 25 15.24 5.31 -5.45
N ALA A 26 15.49 5.89 -6.65
CA ALA A 26 16.73 6.60 -6.95
C ALA A 26 16.90 7.87 -6.10
N ASP A 27 15.82 8.65 -5.95
CA ASP A 27 15.83 9.95 -5.28
C ASP A 27 15.47 9.86 -3.79
N PHE A 28 15.11 8.69 -3.30
CA PHE A 28 14.97 8.43 -1.87
C PHE A 28 16.35 8.39 -1.21
N THR A 29 16.66 9.40 -0.41
CA THR A 29 17.93 9.52 0.31
C THR A 29 17.70 9.79 1.79
N LEU A 30 18.68 9.43 2.65
CA LEU A 30 18.63 9.79 4.07
C LEU A 30 18.56 11.31 4.28
N ALA A 31 19.22 12.09 3.43
CA ALA A 31 19.13 13.54 3.47
C ALA A 31 17.71 14.06 3.16
N ALA A 32 17.02 13.47 2.19
CA ALA A 32 15.63 13.82 1.86
C ALA A 32 14.68 13.51 3.02
N VAL A 33 14.83 12.36 3.66
CA VAL A 33 14.02 11.98 4.84
C VAL A 33 14.36 12.87 6.04
N ALA A 34 15.64 13.14 6.27
CA ALA A 34 16.08 14.02 7.35
C ALA A 34 15.47 15.43 7.23
N ALA A 35 15.45 15.99 6.00
CA ALA A 35 14.80 17.26 5.70
C ALA A 35 13.28 17.22 5.92
N GLU A 36 12.61 16.12 5.52
CA GLU A 36 11.17 15.95 5.70
C GLU A 36 10.76 15.97 7.18
N VAL A 37 11.56 15.32 8.04
CA VAL A 37 11.23 15.15 9.46
C VAL A 37 11.95 16.16 10.38
N GLY A 38 12.77 17.03 9.84
CA GLY A 38 13.45 18.09 10.61
C GLY A 38 14.55 17.60 11.54
N ILE A 39 15.31 16.57 11.17
CA ILE A 39 16.46 16.05 11.95
C ILE A 39 17.73 16.00 11.09
N ALA A 40 18.89 15.85 11.73
CA ALA A 40 20.15 15.72 11.01
C ALA A 40 20.31 14.31 10.41
N PRO A 41 20.84 14.15 9.16
CA PRO A 41 21.05 12.85 8.53
C PRO A 41 21.87 11.85 9.38
N PRO A 42 22.91 12.23 10.14
CA PRO A 42 23.61 11.31 11.03
C PRO A 42 22.71 10.67 12.10
N THR A 43 21.65 11.38 12.53
CA THR A 43 20.67 10.84 13.49
C THR A 43 19.89 9.69 12.89
N LEU A 44 19.57 9.74 11.58
CA LEU A 44 18.92 8.61 10.88
C LEU A 44 19.85 7.41 10.80
N VAL A 45 21.12 7.63 10.46
CA VAL A 45 22.12 6.56 10.42
C VAL A 45 22.26 5.89 11.79
N GLN A 46 22.34 6.66 12.87
CA GLN A 46 22.43 6.13 14.22
C GLN A 46 21.22 5.30 14.63
N ARG A 47 19.99 5.69 14.17
CA ARG A 47 18.72 5.05 14.57
C ARG A 47 18.35 3.86 13.69
N PHE A 48 18.63 3.94 12.39
CA PHE A 48 18.11 3.01 11.37
C PHE A 48 19.22 2.31 10.57
N GLY A 49 20.48 2.66 10.79
CA GLY A 49 21.62 2.14 10.07
C GLY A 49 21.84 2.86 8.74
N ASP A 50 21.33 2.31 7.68
CA ASP A 50 21.48 2.83 6.33
C ASP A 50 20.11 3.11 5.65
N LYS A 51 20.16 3.52 4.40
CA LYS A 51 18.98 3.74 3.57
C LYS A 51 18.08 2.51 3.53
N ARG A 52 18.65 1.32 3.36
CA ARG A 52 17.91 0.07 3.26
C ARG A 52 17.24 -0.29 4.60
N GLY A 53 17.95 -0.14 5.71
CA GLY A 53 17.40 -0.36 7.05
C GLY A 53 16.22 0.57 7.36
N LEU A 54 16.31 1.85 6.95
CA LEU A 54 15.21 2.80 7.10
C LEU A 54 13.98 2.38 6.25
N ILE A 55 14.18 1.97 4.99
CA ILE A 55 13.10 1.52 4.10
C ILE A 55 12.40 0.29 4.70
N LEU A 56 13.14 -0.73 5.10
CA LEU A 56 12.57 -1.96 5.66
C LEU A 56 11.74 -1.69 6.92
N ARG A 57 12.22 -0.83 7.82
CA ARG A 57 11.46 -0.47 9.03
C ARG A 57 10.23 0.37 8.71
N ALA A 58 10.31 1.27 7.74
CA ALA A 58 9.16 2.07 7.31
C ALA A 58 8.06 1.18 6.72
N LEU A 59 8.41 0.24 5.84
CA LEU A 59 7.45 -0.70 5.25
C LEU A 59 6.88 -1.68 6.27
N ALA A 60 7.68 -2.16 7.23
CA ALA A 60 7.17 -3.01 8.31
C ALA A 60 6.16 -2.25 9.20
N GLN A 61 6.42 -0.97 9.51
CA GLN A 61 5.46 -0.14 10.22
C GLN A 61 4.18 0.08 9.40
N ASP A 62 4.30 0.31 8.10
CA ASP A 62 3.16 0.47 7.18
C ASP A 62 2.32 -0.80 7.10
N ASN A 63 2.94 -1.98 7.07
CA ASN A 63 2.24 -3.27 7.15
C ASN A 63 1.44 -3.40 8.45
N GLY A 64 1.99 -2.95 9.58
CA GLY A 64 1.26 -2.92 10.85
C GLY A 64 0.04 -1.99 10.81
N ALA A 65 0.18 -0.80 10.24
CA ALA A 65 -0.93 0.13 10.06
C ALA A 65 -1.99 -0.41 9.08
N PHE A 66 -1.55 -1.07 8.01
CA PHE A 66 -2.42 -1.76 7.06
C PHE A 66 -3.22 -2.88 7.73
N ALA A 67 -2.56 -3.73 8.51
CA ALA A 67 -3.23 -4.80 9.25
C ALA A 67 -4.30 -4.25 10.22
N ALA A 68 -4.01 -3.15 10.91
CA ALA A 68 -4.97 -2.49 11.79
C ALA A 68 -6.19 -1.95 11.00
N ALA A 69 -5.95 -1.27 9.89
CA ALA A 69 -7.03 -0.75 9.02
C ALA A 69 -7.93 -1.88 8.49
N VAL A 70 -7.34 -2.99 8.05
CA VAL A 70 -8.07 -4.18 7.58
C VAL A 70 -8.88 -4.83 8.71
N ALA A 71 -8.34 -4.87 9.93
CA ALA A 71 -9.03 -5.44 11.09
C ALA A 71 -10.22 -4.61 11.54
N GLU A 72 -10.15 -3.29 11.42
CA GLU A 72 -11.22 -2.34 11.75
C GLU A 72 -12.30 -2.23 10.66
N ALA A 73 -11.97 -2.60 9.41
CA ALA A 73 -12.92 -2.56 8.31
C ALA A 73 -14.10 -3.52 8.54
N PRO A 74 -15.34 -3.15 8.12
CA PRO A 74 -16.52 -3.99 8.27
C PRO A 74 -16.29 -5.42 7.74
N LYS A 75 -16.70 -6.44 8.53
CA LYS A 75 -16.48 -7.86 8.20
C LYS A 75 -17.76 -8.56 7.69
N ALA A 76 -18.77 -7.82 7.28
CA ALA A 76 -19.97 -8.40 6.68
C ALA A 76 -19.60 -9.15 5.38
N ARG A 77 -20.29 -10.27 5.11
CA ARG A 77 -20.13 -10.97 3.84
C ARG A 77 -20.94 -10.29 2.75
N GLY A 78 -20.39 -10.22 1.56
CA GLY A 78 -21.04 -9.66 0.39
C GLY A 78 -20.09 -8.75 -0.43
N ARG A 79 -20.43 -8.54 -1.70
CA ARG A 79 -19.62 -7.71 -2.61
C ARG A 79 -19.39 -6.30 -2.08
N ALA A 80 -20.39 -5.68 -1.48
CA ALA A 80 -20.27 -4.34 -0.91
C ALA A 80 -19.17 -4.25 0.16
N SER A 81 -18.98 -5.29 0.96
CA SER A 81 -17.93 -5.33 1.98
C SER A 81 -16.54 -5.48 1.37
N VAL A 82 -16.41 -6.27 0.31
CA VAL A 82 -15.14 -6.42 -0.44
C VAL A 82 -14.80 -5.11 -1.14
N ILE A 83 -15.74 -4.51 -1.86
CA ILE A 83 -15.52 -3.23 -2.55
C ILE A 83 -15.20 -2.12 -1.55
N GLY A 84 -15.91 -2.07 -0.42
CA GLY A 84 -15.64 -1.12 0.66
C GLY A 84 -14.24 -1.29 1.26
N LEU A 85 -13.74 -2.53 1.41
CA LEU A 85 -12.36 -2.78 1.84
C LEU A 85 -11.36 -2.19 0.82
N PHE A 86 -11.54 -2.45 -0.47
CA PHE A 86 -10.67 -1.90 -1.49
C PHE A 86 -10.79 -0.38 -1.62
N ALA A 87 -11.96 0.20 -1.41
CA ALA A 87 -12.13 1.65 -1.37
C ALA A 87 -11.30 2.31 -0.25
N LEU A 88 -11.22 1.69 0.93
CA LEU A 88 -10.35 2.16 2.02
C LEU A 88 -8.86 2.06 1.69
N LEU A 89 -8.47 1.10 0.84
CA LEU A 89 -7.08 0.81 0.48
C LEU A 89 -6.64 1.50 -0.82
N THR A 90 -7.58 2.05 -1.59
CA THR A 90 -7.29 2.75 -2.84
C THR A 90 -7.03 4.22 -2.56
N PRO A 91 -5.81 4.73 -2.75
CA PRO A 91 -5.51 6.14 -2.54
C PRO A 91 -6.19 7.00 -3.62
N ASP A 92 -6.63 8.19 -3.23
CA ASP A 92 -7.11 9.19 -4.18
C ASP A 92 -5.92 9.87 -4.88
N ILE A 93 -5.40 9.20 -5.90
CA ILE A 93 -4.28 9.66 -6.71
C ILE A 93 -4.85 10.52 -7.85
N GLN A 94 -4.43 11.79 -7.89
CA GLN A 94 -4.77 12.72 -8.97
C GLN A 94 -3.64 12.82 -10.00
N ASP A 95 -2.40 12.65 -9.55
CA ASP A 95 -1.18 12.76 -10.36
C ASP A 95 -0.68 11.36 -10.77
N PRO A 96 -0.62 11.05 -12.07
CA PRO A 96 -0.12 9.78 -12.57
C PRO A 96 1.35 9.52 -12.24
N ASP A 97 2.14 10.55 -11.98
CA ASP A 97 3.54 10.38 -11.58
C ASP A 97 3.66 9.69 -10.21
N VAL A 98 2.64 9.83 -9.35
CA VAL A 98 2.55 9.08 -8.09
C VAL A 98 2.38 7.59 -8.36
N LEU A 99 1.52 7.21 -9.31
CA LEU A 99 1.36 5.81 -9.72
C LEU A 99 2.65 5.27 -10.34
N ALA A 100 3.27 6.01 -11.26
CA ALA A 100 4.53 5.64 -11.88
C ALA A 100 5.65 5.44 -10.81
N THR A 101 5.71 6.31 -9.81
CA THR A 101 6.61 6.18 -8.66
C THR A 101 6.36 4.88 -7.89
N GLY A 102 5.08 4.51 -7.68
CA GLY A 102 4.69 3.24 -7.07
C GLY A 102 5.21 2.02 -7.84
N LEU A 103 5.14 2.05 -9.17
CA LEU A 103 5.68 0.97 -10.03
C LEU A 103 7.20 0.84 -9.92
N LEU A 104 7.93 1.92 -9.70
CA LEU A 104 9.38 1.86 -9.45
C LEU A 104 9.68 1.16 -8.11
N TRP A 105 8.88 1.37 -7.07
CA TRP A 105 9.02 0.66 -5.81
C TRP A 105 8.63 -0.81 -5.94
N LEU A 106 7.58 -1.14 -6.68
CA LEU A 106 7.20 -2.52 -6.98
C LEU A 106 8.34 -3.29 -7.67
N ARG A 107 9.09 -2.63 -8.56
CA ARG A 107 10.31 -3.22 -9.15
C ARG A 107 11.33 -3.60 -8.08
N GLU A 108 11.53 -2.77 -7.07
CA GLU A 108 12.48 -3.07 -5.97
C GLU A 108 11.97 -4.22 -5.09
N ASP A 109 10.65 -4.31 -4.85
CA ASP A 109 10.04 -5.46 -4.15
C ASP A 109 10.33 -6.79 -4.84
N PHE A 110 10.40 -6.82 -6.18
CA PHE A 110 10.76 -8.03 -6.92
C PHE A 110 12.25 -8.38 -6.85
N ARG A 111 13.13 -7.43 -6.57
CA ARG A 111 14.58 -7.58 -6.62
C ARG A 111 15.24 -7.81 -5.26
N ASP A 112 14.69 -7.22 -4.21
CA ASP A 112 15.23 -7.36 -2.85
C ASP A 112 14.39 -8.40 -2.08
N PRO A 113 14.98 -9.54 -1.65
CA PRO A 113 14.25 -10.59 -0.94
C PRO A 113 13.56 -10.13 0.35
N ALA A 114 14.12 -9.13 1.06
CA ALA A 114 13.51 -8.63 2.28
C ALA A 114 12.32 -7.69 2.00
N LEU A 115 12.39 -6.86 0.94
CA LEU A 115 11.26 -6.08 0.47
C LEU A 115 10.15 -7.01 -0.06
N ASN A 116 10.53 -8.04 -0.82
CA ASN A 116 9.59 -9.06 -1.30
C ASN A 116 8.86 -9.76 -0.15
N ALA A 117 9.57 -10.09 0.93
CA ALA A 117 8.95 -10.72 2.09
C ALA A 117 7.87 -9.82 2.73
N LEU A 118 8.16 -8.52 2.92
CA LEU A 118 7.20 -7.55 3.43
C LEU A 118 6.00 -7.35 2.49
N ALA A 119 6.25 -7.28 1.19
CA ALA A 119 5.18 -7.19 0.19
C ALA A 119 4.28 -8.44 0.24
N ARG A 120 4.86 -9.65 0.28
CA ARG A 120 4.10 -10.90 0.39
C ARG A 120 3.27 -11.00 1.67
N GLU A 121 3.81 -10.53 2.80
CA GLU A 121 3.06 -10.44 4.06
C GLU A 121 1.81 -9.57 3.88
N ARG A 122 1.96 -8.36 3.29
CA ARG A 122 0.85 -7.45 3.01
C ARG A 122 -0.20 -8.07 2.08
N TRP A 123 0.23 -8.73 1.01
CA TRP A 123 -0.67 -9.41 0.07
C TRP A 123 -1.41 -10.59 0.70
N SER A 124 -0.76 -11.34 1.60
CA SER A 124 -1.41 -12.43 2.34
C SER A 124 -2.50 -11.91 3.26
N MET A 125 -2.22 -10.85 4.03
CA MET A 125 -3.23 -10.20 4.88
C MET A 125 -4.44 -9.70 4.08
N LEU A 126 -4.21 -9.11 2.92
CA LEU A 126 -5.30 -8.65 2.05
C LEU A 126 -6.16 -9.81 1.54
N ARG A 127 -5.53 -10.89 1.04
CA ARG A 127 -6.25 -12.07 0.54
C ARG A 127 -7.11 -12.72 1.60
N GLU A 128 -6.59 -12.88 2.80
CA GLU A 128 -7.34 -13.42 3.93
C GLU A 128 -8.55 -12.53 4.24
N ALA A 129 -8.35 -11.23 4.32
CA ALA A 129 -9.42 -10.26 4.58
C ALA A 129 -10.49 -10.25 3.47
N VAL A 130 -10.10 -10.39 2.21
CA VAL A 130 -11.04 -10.51 1.08
C VAL A 130 -11.79 -11.84 1.18
N ALA A 131 -11.11 -12.96 1.37
CA ALA A 131 -11.73 -14.28 1.46
C ALA A 131 -12.80 -14.37 2.57
N GLU A 132 -12.55 -13.74 3.73
CA GLU A 132 -13.52 -13.66 4.84
C GLU A 132 -14.81 -12.91 4.47
N ARG A 133 -14.73 -11.95 3.54
CA ARG A 133 -15.82 -11.05 3.15
C ARG A 133 -16.58 -11.48 1.90
N LEU A 134 -16.07 -12.48 1.18
CA LEU A 134 -16.68 -12.91 -0.08
C LEU A 134 -18.12 -13.42 0.13
N PRO A 135 -19.04 -13.10 -0.79
CA PRO A 135 -20.32 -13.83 -0.90
C PRO A 135 -20.05 -15.29 -1.32
N PRO A 136 -21.04 -16.16 -1.24
CA PRO A 136 -20.96 -17.48 -1.88
C PRO A 136 -20.70 -17.33 -3.38
N LEU A 137 -19.62 -17.95 -3.88
CA LEU A 137 -19.23 -17.94 -5.28
C LEU A 137 -18.99 -19.38 -5.77
N PRO A 138 -19.11 -19.65 -7.07
CA PRO A 138 -18.92 -21.00 -7.65
C PRO A 138 -17.44 -21.43 -7.68
N VAL A 139 -16.54 -20.71 -7.02
CA VAL A 139 -15.10 -20.99 -6.93
C VAL A 139 -14.62 -20.91 -5.48
N PRO A 140 -13.51 -21.59 -5.12
CA PRO A 140 -12.94 -21.52 -3.78
C PRO A 140 -12.63 -20.06 -3.37
N PRO A 141 -12.90 -19.66 -2.10
CA PRO A 141 -12.67 -18.30 -1.62
C PRO A 141 -11.23 -17.80 -1.84
N GLU A 142 -10.23 -18.66 -1.69
CA GLU A 142 -8.83 -18.30 -1.87
C GLU A 142 -8.52 -17.98 -3.34
N LEU A 143 -9.16 -18.69 -4.28
CA LEU A 143 -9.03 -18.41 -5.71
C LEU A 143 -9.73 -17.09 -6.06
N ALA A 144 -10.96 -16.90 -5.59
CA ALA A 144 -11.71 -15.67 -5.81
C ALA A 144 -10.94 -14.44 -5.25
N ALA A 145 -10.43 -14.52 -4.01
CA ALA A 145 -9.65 -13.45 -3.40
C ALA A 145 -8.41 -13.09 -4.22
N ARG A 146 -7.71 -14.11 -4.76
CA ARG A 146 -6.55 -13.88 -5.64
C ARG A 146 -6.93 -13.21 -6.96
N LEU A 147 -8.05 -13.60 -7.56
CA LEU A 147 -8.55 -13.01 -8.81
C LEU A 147 -9.00 -11.56 -8.59
N ILE A 148 -9.69 -11.27 -7.50
CA ILE A 148 -10.11 -9.91 -7.13
C ILE A 148 -8.90 -9.02 -6.87
N GLU A 149 -7.88 -9.51 -6.15
CA GLU A 149 -6.61 -8.79 -5.95
C GLU A 149 -5.97 -8.45 -7.29
N ALA A 150 -5.89 -9.42 -8.22
CA ALA A 150 -5.33 -9.19 -9.55
C ALA A 150 -6.16 -8.18 -10.35
N GLN A 151 -7.49 -8.21 -10.24
CA GLN A 151 -8.39 -7.23 -10.86
C GLN A 151 -8.14 -5.82 -10.30
N TRP A 152 -8.01 -5.69 -8.97
CA TRP A 152 -7.70 -4.42 -8.32
C TRP A 152 -6.35 -3.86 -8.78
N GLN A 153 -5.28 -4.67 -8.80
CA GLN A 153 -3.97 -4.24 -9.31
C GLN A 153 -4.03 -3.86 -10.79
N GLY A 154 -4.76 -4.63 -11.59
CA GLY A 154 -5.00 -4.34 -13.01
C GLY A 154 -5.71 -3.01 -13.22
N ALA A 155 -6.70 -2.70 -12.39
CA ALA A 155 -7.44 -1.44 -12.46
C ALA A 155 -6.55 -0.21 -12.25
N PHE A 156 -5.57 -0.26 -11.33
CA PHE A 156 -4.57 0.80 -11.18
C PHE A 156 -3.80 1.06 -12.48
N ASN A 157 -3.32 0.00 -13.13
CA ASN A 157 -2.56 0.13 -14.36
C ASN A 157 -3.43 0.66 -15.50
N GLN A 158 -4.65 0.15 -15.64
CA GLN A 158 -5.59 0.61 -16.68
C GLN A 158 -5.95 2.07 -16.47
N TRP A 159 -6.28 2.47 -15.25
CA TRP A 159 -6.56 3.87 -14.95
C TRP A 159 -5.39 4.78 -15.30
N GLY A 160 -4.15 4.35 -15.02
CA GLY A 160 -2.95 5.10 -15.39
C GLY A 160 -2.84 5.41 -16.89
N PHE A 161 -3.39 4.54 -17.76
CA PHE A 161 -3.41 4.74 -19.20
C PHE A 161 -4.62 5.54 -19.67
N PHE A 162 -5.82 5.21 -19.19
CA PHE A 162 -7.08 5.72 -19.75
C PHE A 162 -7.63 6.92 -18.99
N ARG A 163 -7.40 7.01 -17.67
CA ARG A 163 -7.79 8.12 -16.77
C ARG A 163 -9.29 8.47 -16.86
N GLU A 164 -10.11 7.46 -16.87
CA GLU A 164 -11.56 7.60 -16.87
C GLU A 164 -12.04 7.76 -15.42
N GLY A 165 -12.53 8.95 -15.08
CA GLY A 165 -12.98 9.28 -13.73
C GLY A 165 -11.85 9.34 -12.68
N THR A 166 -12.19 9.21 -11.41
CA THR A 166 -11.21 9.10 -10.32
C THR A 166 -10.70 7.67 -10.21
N LEU A 167 -9.49 7.48 -9.68
CA LEU A 167 -8.96 6.13 -9.44
C LEU A 167 -9.87 5.30 -8.52
N PRO A 168 -10.40 5.83 -7.39
CA PRO A 168 -11.34 5.09 -6.56
C PRO A 168 -12.60 4.64 -7.29
N ASP A 169 -13.21 5.50 -8.11
CA ASP A 169 -14.41 5.15 -8.88
C ASP A 169 -14.11 4.10 -9.95
N PHE A 170 -12.98 4.22 -10.64
CA PHE A 170 -12.55 3.26 -11.65
C PHE A 170 -12.30 1.87 -11.04
N VAL A 171 -11.65 1.83 -9.88
CA VAL A 171 -11.42 0.59 -9.13
C VAL A 171 -12.75 -0.02 -8.68
N ALA A 172 -13.64 0.78 -8.08
CA ALA A 172 -14.95 0.31 -7.63
C ALA A 172 -15.76 -0.27 -8.79
N GLY A 173 -15.85 0.44 -9.93
CA GLY A 173 -16.53 -0.04 -11.13
C GLY A 173 -15.93 -1.32 -11.71
N SER A 174 -14.60 -1.45 -11.69
CA SER A 174 -13.91 -2.67 -12.15
C SER A 174 -14.22 -3.88 -11.25
N LEU A 175 -14.34 -3.68 -9.95
CA LEU A 175 -14.69 -4.74 -9.01
C LEU A 175 -16.18 -5.11 -9.09
N GLU A 176 -17.08 -4.13 -9.25
CA GLU A 176 -18.51 -4.40 -9.51
C GLU A 176 -18.69 -5.25 -10.76
N ALA A 177 -18.06 -4.89 -11.86
CA ALA A 177 -18.11 -5.66 -13.11
C ALA A 177 -17.56 -7.09 -12.94
N TRP A 178 -16.51 -7.26 -12.14
CA TRP A 178 -16.00 -8.58 -11.81
C TRP A 178 -17.03 -9.42 -11.05
N PHE A 179 -17.70 -8.84 -10.04
CA PHE A 179 -18.73 -9.54 -9.28
C PHE A 179 -19.95 -9.89 -10.14
N ASP A 180 -20.38 -8.99 -11.03
CA ASP A 180 -21.49 -9.26 -11.95
C ASP A 180 -21.22 -10.47 -12.84
N LEU A 181 -19.97 -10.64 -13.28
CA LEU A 181 -19.55 -11.81 -14.06
C LEU A 181 -19.40 -13.09 -13.21
N ALA A 182 -19.00 -12.96 -11.95
CA ALA A 182 -18.75 -14.11 -11.08
C ALA A 182 -20.01 -14.66 -10.42
N GLU A 183 -21.08 -13.84 -10.32
CA GLU A 183 -22.39 -14.19 -9.76
C GLU A 183 -23.42 -14.62 -10.84
N ALA A 184 -23.10 -14.43 -12.15
CA ALA A 184 -23.94 -14.82 -13.29
C ALA A 184 -23.89 -16.33 -13.55
#